data_7b942d6f938ac180b0161dc791f5c3b4
#
_entry.id   7b942d6f938ac180b0161dc791f5c3b4
#
_cell.length_a   1.000
_cell.length_b   1.000
_cell.length_c   1.000
_cell.angle_alpha   90.00
_cell.angle_beta   90.00
_cell.angle_gamma   90.00
#
_symmetry.space_group_name_H-M   'P 1'
#
loop_
_entity.id
_entity.type
_entity.pdbx_description
1 polymer ?
#
loop_
_entity_poly.entity_id
_entity_poly.type
_entity_poly.pdbx_seq_one_letter_code
_entity_poly.pdbx_strand_id
1 'polypeptide(L)'
;LKKSIIMKNKILIFLSFISFPSFISALTYEVRGVERVSNMFGDGICVSLYITNNTRNTYSFNIFAIDAKGDGLTSSPSFFISKKPDFTATQDLAANSKARGWLCFDEPEYGWVPETIEFSEVFGSKFLTVYVN
;
A
#
# COMPACT_ATOMS: atom_id res chain seq x y z
N LEU A 1 -11.97 -6.61 -8.43
CA LEU A 1 -11.11 -6.60 -8.28
C LEU A 1 -10.16 -7.18 -8.43
N LYS A 2 -9.94 -7.30 -8.52
CA LYS A 2 -9.13 -7.71 -8.63
C LYS A 2 -8.16 -7.79 -9.14
N LYS A 3 -7.72 -7.67 -9.27
CA LYS A 3 -6.82 -7.65 -9.62
C LYS A 3 -5.92 -7.68 -9.78
N SER A 4 -5.73 -7.67 -9.80
CA SER A 4 -4.84 -7.51 -9.83
C SER A 4 -4.11 -7.48 -10.10
N ILE A 5 -3.89 -7.54 -10.19
CA ILE A 5 -3.15 -7.30 -10.30
C ILE A 5 -2.46 -7.32 -10.63
N ILE A 6 -2.27 -7.34 -10.83
CA ILE A 6 -1.61 -7.15 -10.98
C ILE A 6 -0.97 -7.03 -11.31
N MET A 7 -0.75 -6.98 -11.34
CA MET A 7 -0.15 -6.67 -11.46
C MET A 7 0.44 -6.75 -11.74
N LYS A 8 0.31 -6.80 -11.94
CA LYS A 8 0.92 -6.75 -12.03
C LYS A 8 1.69 -6.92 -12.25
N ASN A 9 1.94 -6.92 -12.13
CA ASN A 9 2.76 -6.91 -12.09
C ASN A 9 3.32 -6.76 -12.67
N LYS A 10 3.23 -6.61 -12.90
CA LYS A 10 3.98 -6.27 -13.17
C LYS A 10 4.86 -6.25 -13.26
N ILE A 11 5.20 -6.38 -12.98
CA ILE A 11 6.18 -6.26 -12.81
C ILE A 11 6.72 -6.63 -13.24
N LEU A 12 6.91 -6.90 -13.34
CA LEU A 12 7.53 -7.11 -13.47
C LEU A 12 7.84 -7.17 -14.30
N ILE A 13 7.63 -6.97 -14.58
CA ILE A 13 8.09 -6.84 -15.14
C ILE A 13 8.59 -6.80 -15.80
N PHE A 14 9.05 -6.86 -15.92
CA PHE A 14 9.93 -6.75 -16.36
C PHE A 14 10.49 -7.37 -16.73
N LEU A 15 10.86 -7.80 -16.67
CA LEU A 15 11.59 -8.20 -16.73
C LEU A 15 12.00 -8.78 -17.42
N SER A 16 12.05 -9.00 -17.54
CA SER A 16 12.64 -9.42 -17.90
C SER A 16 13.20 -9.51 -18.59
N PHE A 17 13.44 -9.45 -18.98
CA PHE A 17 14.35 -9.50 -19.46
C PHE A 17 15.37 -9.77 -19.49
N ILE A 18 15.26 -9.53 -19.43
CA ILE A 18 16.47 -9.74 -19.41
C ILE A 18 17.20 -10.59 -18.63
N SER A 19 17.69 -11.16 -18.64
CA SER A 19 18.63 -12.08 -18.25
C SER A 19 19.52 -11.80 -17.08
N PHE A 20 19.14 -10.99 -16.16
CA PHE A 20 19.92 -10.74 -14.95
C PHE A 20 19.03 -10.87 -13.75
N PRO A 21 18.67 -12.10 -13.38
CA PRO A 21 17.74 -12.29 -12.28
C PRO A 21 18.26 -11.72 -10.96
N SER A 22 19.57 -11.66 -10.79
CA SER A 22 20.15 -11.10 -9.57
C SER A 22 19.88 -9.61 -9.41
N PHE A 23 19.46 -8.94 -10.48
CA PHE A 23 19.12 -7.53 -10.42
C PHE A 23 17.66 -7.27 -10.12
N ILE A 24 16.86 -8.31 -10.12
CA ILE A 24 15.45 -8.18 -9.81
C ILE A 24 15.32 -8.08 -8.31
N SER A 25 15.33 -6.86 -7.84
CA SER A 25 15.35 -6.57 -6.43
C SER A 25 14.41 -5.40 -6.23
N ALA A 26 13.21 -5.67 -5.74
CA ALA A 26 12.18 -4.67 -5.67
C ALA A 26 11.21 -4.96 -4.53
N LEU A 27 10.52 -3.90 -4.11
CA LEU A 27 9.30 -4.05 -3.36
C LEU A 27 8.21 -4.45 -4.34
N THR A 28 7.46 -5.49 -4.00
CA THR A 28 6.30 -5.90 -4.77
C THR A 28 5.08 -5.84 -3.87
N TYR A 29 3.91 -5.71 -4.49
CA TYR A 29 2.68 -5.61 -3.72
C TYR A 29 1.55 -6.33 -4.42
N GLU A 30 0.52 -6.59 -3.63
CA GLU A 30 -0.74 -7.12 -4.13
C GLU A 30 -1.86 -6.44 -3.35
N VAL A 31 -2.88 -5.96 -4.05
CA VAL A 31 -4.11 -5.44 -3.44
C VAL A 31 -5.12 -6.57 -3.47
N ARG A 32 -5.57 -7.00 -2.29
CA ARG A 32 -6.46 -8.16 -2.18
C ARG A 32 -7.91 -7.80 -1.93
N GLY A 33 -8.19 -6.55 -1.63
CA GLY A 33 -9.56 -6.12 -1.43
C GLY A 33 -9.65 -4.67 -1.06
N VAL A 34 -10.83 -4.11 -1.27
CA VAL A 34 -11.16 -2.74 -0.89
C VAL A 34 -12.53 -2.79 -0.27
N GLU A 35 -12.67 -2.28 0.96
CA GLU A 35 -13.94 -2.29 1.66
C GLU A 35 -14.18 -0.98 2.37
N ARG A 36 -15.42 -0.55 2.38
CA ARG A 36 -15.84 0.58 3.18
C ARG A 36 -16.19 0.09 4.57
N VAL A 37 -15.73 0.82 5.58
CA VAL A 37 -16.00 0.51 6.98
C VAL A 37 -16.56 1.76 7.65
N SER A 38 -17.66 1.59 8.37
CA SER A 38 -18.29 2.68 9.11
C SER A 38 -18.36 2.34 10.57
N ASN A 39 -18.16 3.34 11.42
CA ASN A 39 -18.38 3.20 12.85
C ASN A 39 -18.88 4.54 13.41
N MET A 40 -18.94 4.64 14.74
CA MET A 40 -19.45 5.86 15.39
C MET A 40 -18.60 7.09 15.11
N PHE A 41 -17.35 6.91 14.66
CA PHE A 41 -16.44 8.03 14.37
C PHE A 41 -16.48 8.47 12.90
N GLY A 42 -17.16 7.73 12.03
CA GLY A 42 -17.29 8.09 10.64
C GLY A 42 -17.09 6.91 9.69
N ASP A 43 -16.82 7.28 8.45
CA ASP A 43 -16.63 6.32 7.36
C ASP A 43 -15.18 6.29 6.94
N GLY A 44 -14.71 5.11 6.59
CA GLY A 44 -13.37 4.92 6.05
C GLY A 44 -13.38 3.93 4.92
N ILE A 45 -12.33 3.96 4.14
CA ILE A 45 -12.08 3.00 3.08
C ILE A 45 -10.84 2.20 3.46
N CYS A 46 -10.96 0.88 3.45
CA CYS A 46 -9.87 -0.01 3.85
C CYS A 46 -9.39 -0.81 2.67
N VAL A 47 -8.08 -0.89 2.51
CA VAL A 47 -7.44 -1.60 1.42
C VAL A 47 -6.62 -2.74 2.01
N SER A 48 -6.86 -3.95 1.53
CA SER A 48 -6.09 -5.12 1.96
C SER A 48 -4.82 -5.20 1.13
N LEU A 49 -3.69 -5.07 1.79
CA LEU A 49 -2.38 -5.00 1.16
C LEU A 49 -1.50 -6.18 1.55
N TYR A 50 -0.68 -6.58 0.60
CA TYR A 50 0.35 -7.56 0.80
C TYR A 50 1.61 -7.02 0.13
N ILE A 51 2.61 -6.64 0.94
CA ILE A 51 3.85 -6.04 0.43
C ILE A 51 4.99 -6.95 0.76
N THR A 52 5.81 -7.25 -0.24
CA THR A 52 6.99 -8.10 -0.09
C THR A 52 8.23 -7.27 -0.39
N ASN A 53 9.20 -7.36 0.51
CA ASN A 53 10.48 -6.69 0.33
C ASN A 53 11.52 -7.70 -0.19
N ASN A 54 11.74 -7.66 -1.49
CA ASN A 54 12.75 -8.50 -2.14
C ASN A 54 14.09 -7.79 -2.30
N THR A 55 14.27 -6.68 -1.58
CA THR A 55 15.51 -5.91 -1.65
C THR A 55 16.42 -6.25 -0.48
N ARG A 56 17.61 -5.69 -0.49
CA ARG A 56 18.57 -5.82 0.61
C ARG A 56 18.38 -4.73 1.66
N ASN A 57 17.53 -3.77 1.38
CA ASN A 57 17.33 -2.62 2.26
C ASN A 57 16.14 -2.85 3.18
N THR A 58 16.19 -2.19 4.33
CA THR A 58 15.03 -2.12 5.21
C THR A 58 14.28 -0.82 4.91
N TYR A 59 12.97 -0.90 4.81
CA TYR A 59 12.13 0.27 4.61
C TYR A 59 11.29 0.49 5.86
N SER A 60 11.23 1.72 6.31
CA SER A 60 10.44 2.06 7.49
C SER A 60 9.11 2.62 7.05
N PHE A 61 8.06 1.95 7.48
CA PHE A 61 6.71 2.52 7.32
C PHE A 61 6.48 3.56 8.39
N ASN A 62 5.87 4.65 7.98
CA ASN A 62 5.48 5.68 8.93
C ASN A 62 4.08 6.16 8.56
N ILE A 63 3.18 6.09 9.52
CA ILE A 63 1.78 6.43 9.29
C ILE A 63 1.61 7.88 8.79
N PHE A 64 2.53 8.76 9.16
CA PHE A 64 2.47 10.16 8.74
C PHE A 64 3.07 10.38 7.35
N ALA A 65 3.66 9.35 6.76
CA ALA A 65 4.26 9.41 5.43
C ALA A 65 3.56 8.46 4.46
N ILE A 66 2.30 8.14 4.72
CA ILE A 66 1.47 7.32 3.85
C ILE A 66 0.28 8.18 3.40
N ASP A 67 0.11 8.29 2.09
CA ASP A 67 -0.99 9.06 1.52
C ASP A 67 -1.76 8.21 0.52
N ALA A 68 -3.08 8.22 0.66
CA ALA A 68 -3.96 7.64 -0.34
C ALA A 68 -4.50 8.78 -1.21
N LYS A 69 -4.45 8.59 -2.51
CA LYS A 69 -4.84 9.63 -3.47
C LYS A 69 -5.83 9.07 -4.48
N GLY A 70 -6.82 9.87 -4.80
CA GLY A 70 -7.78 9.51 -5.83
C GLY A 70 -8.71 10.67 -6.09
N ASP A 71 -9.07 10.85 -7.34
CA ASP A 71 -10.04 11.85 -7.78
C ASP A 71 -9.70 13.27 -7.31
N GLY A 72 -8.40 13.59 -7.29
CA GLY A 72 -7.92 14.90 -6.85
C GLY A 72 -7.90 15.09 -5.34
N LEU A 73 -8.27 14.07 -4.58
CA LEU A 73 -8.33 14.15 -3.12
C LEU A 73 -7.24 13.30 -2.50
N THR A 74 -6.81 13.67 -1.30
CA THR A 74 -5.79 12.96 -0.54
C THR A 74 -6.34 12.63 0.84
N SER A 75 -6.03 11.43 1.31
CA SER A 75 -6.41 11.03 2.65
C SER A 75 -5.24 10.34 3.33
N SER A 76 -5.21 10.46 4.66
CA SER A 76 -4.17 9.84 5.49
C SER A 76 -4.76 8.63 6.21
N PRO A 77 -3.90 7.71 6.70
CA PRO A 77 -4.38 6.59 7.49
C PRO A 77 -5.22 7.07 8.68
N SER A 78 -6.34 6.42 8.87
CA SER A 78 -7.29 6.79 9.92
C SER A 78 -6.80 6.32 11.29
N PHE A 79 -7.05 7.14 12.31
CA PHE A 79 -6.81 6.74 13.68
C PHE A 79 -8.03 6.07 14.31
N PHE A 80 -9.17 6.14 13.66
CA PHE A 80 -10.44 5.70 14.24
C PHE A 80 -11.11 4.58 13.49
N ILE A 81 -10.74 4.41 12.22
CA ILE A 81 -11.30 3.35 11.37
C ILE A 81 -10.24 2.29 11.19
N SER A 82 -10.60 1.05 11.48
CA SER A 82 -9.67 -0.08 11.29
C SER A 82 -10.42 -1.32 10.88
N LYS A 83 -9.68 -2.26 10.32
CA LYS A 83 -10.21 -3.57 9.95
C LYS A 83 -9.12 -4.59 10.21
N LYS A 84 -9.49 -5.70 10.86
CA LYS A 84 -8.55 -6.76 11.21
C LYS A 84 -8.34 -7.75 10.07
N PRO A 85 -7.15 -8.28 9.89
CA PRO A 85 -5.93 -7.91 10.61
C PRO A 85 -5.39 -6.57 10.11
N ASP A 86 -4.91 -5.77 11.04
CA ASP A 86 -4.41 -4.43 10.71
C ASP A 86 -3.07 -4.52 9.97
N PHE A 87 -2.93 -3.72 8.93
CA PHE A 87 -1.64 -3.47 8.33
C PHE A 87 -0.83 -2.61 9.31
N THR A 88 0.34 -3.10 9.70
CA THR A 88 1.15 -2.38 10.67
C THR A 88 1.95 -1.28 9.97
N ALA A 89 1.42 -0.08 10.01
CA ALA A 89 1.93 1.06 9.24
C ALA A 89 3.07 1.81 9.93
N THR A 90 3.59 1.28 11.03
CA THR A 90 4.65 1.96 11.78
C THR A 90 5.85 1.07 12.07
N GLN A 91 5.93 -0.06 11.40
CA GLN A 91 7.03 -0.99 11.60
C GLN A 91 7.99 -0.97 10.43
N ASP A 92 9.17 -1.51 10.67
CA ASP A 92 10.14 -1.70 9.60
C ASP A 92 9.79 -2.94 8.78
N LEU A 93 10.00 -2.82 7.49
CA LEU A 93 9.91 -3.94 6.57
C LEU A 93 11.33 -4.34 6.20
N ALA A 94 11.86 -5.34 6.89
CA ALA A 94 13.23 -5.79 6.70
C ALA A 94 13.39 -6.49 5.35
N ALA A 95 14.63 -6.62 4.92
CA ALA A 95 14.95 -7.37 3.71
C ALA A 95 14.35 -8.77 3.79
N ASN A 96 13.79 -9.23 2.68
CA ASN A 96 13.19 -10.56 2.52
C ASN A 96 11.99 -10.82 3.44
N SER A 97 11.35 -9.77 3.93
CA SER A 97 10.17 -9.91 4.77
C SER A 97 8.92 -9.40 4.06
N LYS A 98 7.78 -9.60 4.72
CA LYS A 98 6.48 -9.26 4.17
C LYS A 98 5.68 -8.48 5.20
N ALA A 99 4.84 -7.58 4.71
CA ALA A 99 3.84 -6.90 5.53
C ALA A 99 2.48 -7.08 4.87
N ARG A 100 1.45 -7.31 5.68
CA ARG A 100 0.11 -7.52 5.16
C ARG A 100 -0.93 -7.02 6.15
N GLY A 101 -2.11 -6.77 5.64
CA GLY A 101 -3.25 -6.40 6.44
C GLY A 101 -4.08 -5.31 5.78
N TRP A 102 -5.05 -4.83 6.52
CA TRP A 102 -5.94 -3.77 6.06
C TRP A 102 -5.42 -2.42 6.51
N LEU A 103 -5.23 -1.53 5.56
CA LEU A 103 -4.83 -0.15 5.82
C LEU A 103 -6.04 0.72 5.51
N CYS A 104 -6.51 1.46 6.50
CA CYS A 104 -7.74 2.22 6.40
C CYS A 104 -7.46 3.71 6.38
N PHE A 105 -8.24 4.41 5.57
CA PHE A 105 -8.12 5.85 5.37
C PHE A 105 -9.47 6.50 5.65
N ASP A 106 -9.46 7.70 6.19
CA ASP A 106 -10.68 8.47 6.32
C ASP A 106 -11.20 8.79 4.92
N GLU A 107 -12.50 8.69 4.74
CA GLU A 107 -13.12 8.94 3.44
C GLU A 107 -13.35 10.45 3.28
N PRO A 108 -12.67 11.11 2.32
CA PRO A 108 -12.81 12.56 2.16
C PRO A 108 -14.20 12.98 1.68
N GLU A 109 -14.83 12.12 0.87
CA GLU A 109 -16.21 12.33 0.46
C GLU A 109 -16.84 10.98 0.20
N TYR A 110 -18.14 10.93 0.28
CA TYR A 110 -18.89 9.68 0.18
C TYR A 110 -18.64 8.99 -1.16
N GLY A 111 -18.31 7.72 -1.09
CA GLY A 111 -18.06 6.91 -2.28
C GLY A 111 -16.63 7.00 -2.82
N TRP A 112 -15.77 7.77 -2.18
CA TRP A 112 -14.39 7.90 -2.61
C TRP A 112 -13.63 6.58 -2.43
N VAL A 113 -12.82 6.26 -3.45
CA VAL A 113 -11.91 5.12 -3.40
C VAL A 113 -10.55 5.61 -3.87
N PRO A 114 -9.47 5.28 -3.17
CA PRO A 114 -8.15 5.70 -3.62
C PRO A 114 -7.75 4.99 -4.90
N GLU A 115 -7.03 5.71 -5.76
CA GLU A 115 -6.40 5.14 -6.94
C GLU A 115 -5.00 4.64 -6.61
N THR A 116 -4.30 5.37 -5.74
CA THR A 116 -2.95 5.01 -5.32
C THR A 116 -2.78 5.20 -3.83
N ILE A 117 -1.85 4.42 -3.27
CA ILE A 117 -1.36 4.62 -1.91
C ILE A 117 0.15 4.81 -2.03
N GLU A 118 0.64 5.92 -1.53
CA GLU A 118 2.06 6.28 -1.63
C GLU A 118 2.72 6.15 -0.27
N PHE A 119 3.83 5.43 -0.26
CA PHE A 119 4.64 5.22 0.93
C PHE A 119 5.95 5.95 0.76
N SER A 120 6.28 6.80 1.73
CA SER A 120 7.51 7.60 1.71
C SER A 120 8.25 7.43 3.02
N GLU A 121 9.55 7.72 2.98
CA GLU A 121 10.31 7.87 4.21
C GLU A 121 9.98 9.21 4.85
N VAL A 122 10.11 9.27 6.17
CA VAL A 122 9.88 10.53 6.89
C VAL A 122 10.93 11.53 6.40
N PHE A 123 10.45 12.68 5.93
CA PHE A 123 11.30 13.71 5.33
C PHE A 123 12.11 13.21 4.13
N GLY A 124 11.67 12.14 3.51
CA GLY A 124 12.41 11.49 2.45
C GLY A 124 11.58 11.26 1.21
N SER A 125 12.17 10.47 0.33
CA SER A 125 11.57 10.15 -0.95
C SER A 125 10.51 9.07 -0.82
N LYS A 126 9.58 9.10 -1.76
CA LYS A 126 8.64 8.01 -1.96
C LYS A 126 9.41 6.76 -2.35
N PHE A 127 9.11 5.64 -1.72
CA PHE A 127 9.76 4.38 -2.05
C PHE A 127 8.81 3.33 -2.62
N LEU A 128 7.53 3.54 -2.53
CA LEU A 128 6.55 2.61 -3.09
C LEU A 128 5.26 3.33 -3.43
N THR A 129 4.74 3.08 -4.63
CA THR A 129 3.41 3.48 -5.01
C THR A 129 2.60 2.23 -5.27
N VAL A 130 1.51 2.06 -4.54
CA VAL A 130 0.57 0.97 -4.72
C VAL A 130 -0.60 1.47 -5.56
N TYR A 131 -0.86 0.82 -6.67
CA TYR A 131 -2.03 1.10 -7.49
C TYR A 131 -3.16 0.20 -7.02
N VAL A 132 -4.25 0.81 -6.60
CA VAL A 132 -5.34 0.07 -5.96
C VAL A 132 -6.18 -0.70 -6.98
N ASN A 133 -6.19 -0.22 -8.21
CA ASN A 133 -6.89 -0.91 -9.30
C ASN A 133 -5.94 -1.34 -10.38
#